data_0bfbbb3e8dc5cce78d48642507ad0724
#
_entry.id   0bfbbb3e8dc5cce78d48642507ad0724
#
_cell.length_a   1.000
_cell.length_b   1.000
_cell.length_c   1.000
_cell.angle_alpha   90.00
_cell.angle_beta   90.00
_cell.angle_gamma   90.00
#
_symmetry.space_group_name_H-M   'P 1'
#
loop_
_entity.id
_entity.type
_entity.pdbx_description
1 polymer ?
#
loop_
_entity_poly.entity_id
_entity_poly.type
_entity_poly.pdbx_seq_one_letter_code
_entity_poly.pdbx_strand_id
1 'polypeptide(L)'
;MKPTENQKPKSKHKSPFREWLDSVVFAVVAATLIRFFLFEAYTIPTPSMESSLMVGDFLFVSKMHYGVRTPKTPLQLPLTHQKIWFTNLPSYLTWLQLPTYRLPGFSKVKQGDAVVFNVPNFEEDGDAPLDLRTFYVKRCVATPGDVLEVRDQQVFVNNKAMENPEKMQHPVFMKTKENLDDAFFAEYGIRNSPDASYDSADWLPLADSTNQLAGYKLNTSKKHIDEIKALP
;
A
#
# COMPACT_ATOMS: atom_id res chain seq x y z
N MET A 1 34.03 65.40 -14.36
CA MET A 1 33.36 64.44 -13.51
C MET A 1 33.56 63.07 -14.14
N LYS A 2 34.31 62.16 -13.52
CA LYS A 2 34.47 60.76 -13.99
C LYS A 2 33.32 59.94 -13.41
N PRO A 3 32.68 59.04 -14.15
CA PRO A 3 31.64 58.19 -13.64
C PRO A 3 32.23 57.19 -12.63
N THR A 4 31.61 57.09 -11.47
CA THR A 4 31.94 56.13 -10.41
C THR A 4 31.58 54.73 -10.92
N GLU A 5 32.58 53.91 -11.15
CA GLU A 5 32.46 52.50 -11.54
C GLU A 5 31.84 51.71 -10.39
N ASN A 6 30.62 51.24 -10.61
CA ASN A 6 29.85 50.48 -9.62
C ASN A 6 30.45 49.06 -9.55
N GLN A 7 31.38 48.84 -8.59
CA GLN A 7 32.00 47.55 -8.36
C GLN A 7 30.91 46.57 -7.82
N LYS A 8 30.49 45.63 -8.66
CA LYS A 8 29.68 44.47 -8.22
C LYS A 8 30.43 43.74 -7.10
N PRO A 9 29.73 43.39 -5.99
CA PRO A 9 30.37 42.68 -4.91
C PRO A 9 30.93 41.33 -5.42
N LYS A 10 32.23 41.10 -5.21
CA LYS A 10 32.88 39.82 -5.52
C LYS A 10 32.19 38.72 -4.75
N SER A 11 31.52 37.80 -5.44
CA SER A 11 30.96 36.58 -4.83
C SER A 11 32.14 35.81 -4.20
N LYS A 12 32.08 35.61 -2.88
CA LYS A 12 33.05 34.74 -2.18
C LYS A 12 32.88 33.32 -2.72
N HIS A 13 33.84 32.83 -3.48
CA HIS A 13 33.88 31.42 -3.89
C HIS A 13 33.84 30.52 -2.63
N LYS A 14 32.77 29.73 -2.49
CA LYS A 14 32.69 28.71 -1.44
C LYS A 14 33.70 27.60 -1.77
N SER A 15 34.19 26.89 -0.76
CA SER A 15 34.99 25.68 -1.01
C SER A 15 34.13 24.61 -1.70
N PRO A 16 34.72 23.74 -2.55
CA PRO A 16 33.98 22.67 -3.23
C PRO A 16 33.22 21.74 -2.27
N PHE A 17 33.79 21.47 -1.11
CA PHE A 17 33.13 20.67 -0.06
C PHE A 17 31.88 21.36 0.49
N ARG A 18 31.91 22.67 0.68
CA ARG A 18 30.76 23.42 1.17
C ARG A 18 29.66 23.50 0.11
N GLU A 19 30.01 23.65 -1.18
CA GLU A 19 29.05 23.61 -2.27
C GLU A 19 28.40 22.24 -2.38
N TRP A 20 29.15 21.16 -2.25
CA TRP A 20 28.63 19.81 -2.21
C TRP A 20 27.68 19.61 -1.02
N LEU A 21 28.07 20.01 0.20
CA LEU A 21 27.24 19.91 1.40
C LEU A 21 25.94 20.71 1.27
N ASP A 22 26.01 21.97 0.77
CA ASP A 22 24.83 22.82 0.52
C ASP A 22 23.86 22.11 -0.46
N SER A 23 24.38 21.45 -1.50
CA SER A 23 23.59 20.71 -2.48
C SER A 23 22.91 19.47 -1.87
N VAL A 24 23.63 18.71 -1.04
CA VAL A 24 23.06 17.54 -0.34
C VAL A 24 21.98 17.97 0.64
N VAL A 25 22.21 19.00 1.45
CA VAL A 25 21.22 19.55 2.38
C VAL A 25 19.98 20.03 1.63
N PHE A 26 20.16 20.76 0.53
CA PHE A 26 19.04 21.19 -0.30
C PHE A 26 18.24 20.02 -0.86
N ALA A 27 18.93 18.98 -1.38
CA ALA A 27 18.28 17.79 -1.93
C ALA A 27 17.46 17.02 -0.87
N VAL A 28 18.01 16.84 0.33
CA VAL A 28 17.34 16.18 1.45
C VAL A 28 16.10 16.98 1.90
N VAL A 29 16.23 18.30 2.04
CA VAL A 29 15.10 19.17 2.40
C VAL A 29 14.03 19.12 1.32
N ALA A 30 14.40 19.28 0.06
CA ALA A 30 13.46 19.25 -1.07
C ALA A 30 12.73 17.88 -1.15
N ALA A 31 13.47 16.77 -1.07
CA ALA A 31 12.90 15.43 -1.09
C ALA A 31 11.94 15.19 0.09
N THR A 32 12.30 15.69 1.28
CA THR A 32 11.45 15.59 2.48
C THR A 32 10.15 16.38 2.31
N LEU A 33 10.23 17.59 1.76
CA LEU A 33 9.04 18.41 1.50
C LEU A 33 8.14 17.78 0.43
N ILE A 34 8.72 17.26 -0.67
CA ILE A 34 7.97 16.54 -1.70
C ILE A 34 7.28 15.31 -1.09
N ARG A 35 8.02 14.48 -0.36
CA ARG A 35 7.49 13.31 0.34
C ARG A 35 6.37 13.67 1.31
N PHE A 36 6.51 14.78 2.01
CA PHE A 36 5.55 15.20 3.03
C PHE A 36 4.27 15.77 2.42
N PHE A 37 4.37 16.66 1.42
CA PHE A 37 3.22 17.42 0.90
C PHE A 37 2.62 16.87 -0.39
N LEU A 38 3.42 16.23 -1.24
CA LEU A 38 2.99 15.87 -2.59
C LEU A 38 2.76 14.38 -2.76
N PHE A 39 3.84 13.59 -2.77
CA PHE A 39 3.76 12.16 -3.07
C PHE A 39 4.69 11.37 -2.16
N GLU A 40 4.31 10.14 -1.91
CA GLU A 40 5.18 9.15 -1.28
C GLU A 40 5.21 7.89 -2.12
N ALA A 41 6.42 7.34 -2.32
CA ALA A 41 6.63 6.12 -3.09
C ALA A 41 6.52 4.90 -2.18
N TYR A 42 5.79 3.89 -2.63
CA TYR A 42 5.63 2.60 -1.95
C TYR A 42 5.82 1.45 -2.92
N THR A 43 6.26 0.31 -2.41
CA THR A 43 6.27 -0.97 -3.13
C THR A 43 5.17 -1.85 -2.56
N ILE A 44 4.47 -2.58 -3.41
CA ILE A 44 3.41 -3.52 -3.00
C ILE A 44 4.04 -4.83 -2.55
N PRO A 45 3.97 -5.21 -1.25
CA PRO A 45 4.58 -6.45 -0.76
C PRO A 45 3.62 -7.63 -0.74
N THR A 46 2.30 -7.42 -0.86
CA THR A 46 1.29 -8.47 -0.65
C THR A 46 0.24 -8.49 -1.75
N PRO A 47 -0.34 -9.66 -2.08
CA PRO A 47 -1.28 -9.81 -3.18
C PRO A 47 -2.72 -9.37 -2.86
N SER A 48 -2.99 -8.74 -1.71
CA SER A 48 -4.35 -8.42 -1.26
C SER A 48 -5.10 -7.42 -2.16
N MET A 49 -4.43 -6.77 -3.11
CA MET A 49 -4.99 -5.90 -4.15
C MET A 49 -4.67 -6.44 -5.55
N GLU A 50 -4.33 -7.72 -5.65
CA GLU A 50 -3.94 -8.38 -6.87
C GLU A 50 -4.92 -8.16 -8.02
N SER A 51 -4.43 -8.23 -9.23
CA SER A 51 -5.14 -7.83 -10.46
C SER A 51 -5.45 -6.33 -10.60
N SER A 52 -5.40 -5.56 -9.50
CA SER A 52 -5.43 -4.09 -9.53
C SER A 52 -4.04 -3.51 -9.27
N LEU A 53 -3.31 -4.09 -8.31
CA LEU A 53 -1.95 -3.73 -7.92
C LEU A 53 -1.19 -5.03 -7.68
N MET A 54 -0.13 -5.25 -8.44
CA MET A 54 0.64 -6.50 -8.38
C MET A 54 1.73 -6.41 -7.32
N VAL A 55 2.12 -7.56 -6.77
CA VAL A 55 3.30 -7.64 -5.89
C VAL A 55 4.53 -7.19 -6.67
N GLY A 56 5.32 -6.29 -6.08
CA GLY A 56 6.50 -5.68 -6.70
C GLY A 56 6.22 -4.37 -7.44
N ASP A 57 4.96 -3.97 -7.64
CA ASP A 57 4.63 -2.67 -8.23
C ASP A 57 5.13 -1.51 -7.36
N PHE A 58 5.62 -0.46 -8.02
CA PHE A 58 5.95 0.81 -7.39
C PHE A 58 4.82 1.81 -7.58
N LEU A 59 4.34 2.37 -6.48
CA LEU A 59 3.25 3.32 -6.47
C LEU A 59 3.70 4.69 -5.98
N PHE A 60 3.21 5.74 -6.64
CA PHE A 60 3.24 7.09 -6.12
C PHE A 60 1.88 7.45 -5.52
N VAL A 61 1.84 7.58 -4.20
CA VAL A 61 0.61 7.92 -3.48
C VAL A 61 0.51 9.43 -3.31
N SER A 62 -0.52 10.03 -3.91
CA SER A 62 -0.79 11.45 -3.76
C SER A 62 -1.34 11.78 -2.39
N LYS A 63 -0.69 12.68 -1.67
CA LYS A 63 -1.17 13.20 -0.38
C LYS A 63 -2.13 14.36 -0.53
N MET A 64 -2.09 15.06 -1.66
CA MET A 64 -2.96 16.21 -1.92
C MET A 64 -4.40 15.80 -2.25
N HIS A 65 -4.60 14.59 -2.79
CA HIS A 65 -5.91 14.15 -3.25
C HIS A 65 -6.96 14.22 -2.14
N TYR A 66 -6.66 13.60 -0.99
CA TYR A 66 -7.54 13.61 0.19
C TYR A 66 -7.08 14.58 1.30
N GLY A 67 -6.12 15.44 0.98
CA GLY A 67 -5.52 16.41 1.90
C GLY A 67 -4.36 15.87 2.71
N VAL A 68 -3.34 16.69 2.81
CA VAL A 68 -2.11 16.39 3.57
C VAL A 68 -2.44 16.30 5.06
N ARG A 69 -1.98 15.25 5.72
CA ARG A 69 -2.06 15.11 7.17
C ARG A 69 -0.81 15.70 7.81
N THR A 70 -0.96 16.59 8.80
CA THR A 70 0.18 17.08 9.58
C THR A 70 0.83 15.95 10.39
N PRO A 71 2.17 15.95 10.56
CA PRO A 71 2.85 14.91 11.31
C PRO A 71 2.46 14.99 12.78
N LYS A 72 2.15 13.84 13.37
CA LYS A 72 2.00 13.73 14.82
C LYS A 72 3.37 13.72 15.49
N THR A 73 4.35 13.07 14.85
CA THR A 73 5.71 12.87 15.35
C THR A 73 6.72 13.63 14.47
N PRO A 74 6.90 14.96 14.69
CA PRO A 74 7.73 15.77 13.81
C PRO A 74 9.23 15.50 13.94
N LEU A 75 9.67 14.92 15.07
CA LEU A 75 11.07 14.59 15.32
C LEU A 75 11.39 13.21 14.74
N GLN A 76 11.57 13.15 13.44
CA GLN A 76 11.94 11.97 12.70
C GLN A 76 13.13 12.29 11.79
N LEU A 77 14.04 11.32 11.63
CA LEU A 77 15.12 11.42 10.64
C LEU A 77 14.53 11.49 9.23
N PRO A 78 14.94 12.47 8.41
CA PRO A 78 14.48 12.58 7.04
C PRO A 78 14.67 11.29 6.25
N LEU A 79 13.71 10.99 5.35
CA LEU A 79 13.73 9.85 4.42
C LEU A 79 13.74 8.46 5.07
N THR A 80 13.63 8.36 6.40
CA THR A 80 13.41 7.09 7.10
C THR A 80 11.91 6.84 7.33
N HIS A 81 11.55 5.66 7.83
CA HIS A 81 10.21 5.37 8.30
C HIS A 81 10.23 5.08 9.81
N GLN A 82 10.15 3.85 10.26
CA GLN A 82 10.15 3.52 11.70
C GLN A 82 11.56 3.38 12.27
N LYS A 83 12.50 2.87 11.47
CA LYS A 83 13.85 2.49 11.90
C LYS A 83 14.92 3.21 11.09
N ILE A 84 16.08 3.40 11.69
CA ILE A 84 17.29 3.86 11.00
C ILE A 84 17.78 2.70 10.13
N TRP A 85 18.14 3.00 8.88
CA TRP A 85 18.61 2.00 7.93
C TRP A 85 19.73 1.13 8.52
N PHE A 86 19.67 -0.16 8.26
CA PHE A 86 20.61 -1.18 8.71
C PHE A 86 20.69 -1.34 10.25
N THR A 87 19.74 -0.78 11.01
CA THR A 87 19.68 -0.91 12.46
C THR A 87 18.27 -1.24 12.94
N ASN A 88 18.14 -1.65 14.22
CA ASN A 88 16.85 -1.80 14.89
C ASN A 88 16.47 -0.57 15.75
N LEU A 89 17.25 0.51 15.66
CA LEU A 89 16.99 1.72 16.43
C LEU A 89 15.84 2.52 15.81
N PRO A 90 14.93 3.09 16.62
CA PRO A 90 13.88 3.95 16.11
C PRO A 90 14.47 5.20 15.44
N SER A 91 13.90 5.60 14.33
CA SER A 91 14.30 6.80 13.59
C SER A 91 13.58 8.07 14.05
N TYR A 92 12.85 8.00 15.15
CA TYR A 92 11.99 9.07 15.66
C TYR A 92 12.05 9.19 17.17
N LEU A 93 11.63 10.36 17.67
CA LEU A 93 11.49 10.65 19.09
C LEU A 93 10.03 11.01 19.40
N THR A 94 9.46 10.41 20.45
CA THR A 94 8.03 10.56 20.82
C THR A 94 7.76 11.61 21.88
N TRP A 95 8.80 12.24 22.43
CA TRP A 95 8.63 13.25 23.47
C TRP A 95 7.94 14.55 23.00
N LEU A 96 7.97 14.82 21.70
CA LEU A 96 7.18 15.88 21.08
C LEU A 96 6.14 15.25 20.13
N GLN A 97 4.87 15.32 20.51
CA GLN A 97 3.76 14.91 19.68
C GLN A 97 2.82 16.09 19.44
N LEU A 98 2.47 16.31 18.17
CA LEU A 98 1.58 17.39 17.76
C LEU A 98 0.17 16.85 17.48
N PRO A 99 -0.87 17.68 17.64
CA PRO A 99 -2.20 17.31 17.18
C PRO A 99 -2.20 17.10 15.67
N THR A 100 -2.90 16.04 15.23
CA THR A 100 -3.00 15.72 13.81
C THR A 100 -4.16 16.48 13.18
N TYR A 101 -3.86 17.25 12.15
CA TYR A 101 -4.83 17.93 11.31
C TYR A 101 -4.72 17.39 9.88
N ARG A 102 -5.83 17.42 9.16
CA ARG A 102 -5.87 17.14 7.73
C ARG A 102 -6.22 18.42 6.99
N LEU A 103 -5.31 18.88 6.13
CA LEU A 103 -5.56 20.01 5.26
C LEU A 103 -6.64 19.65 4.21
N PRO A 104 -7.38 20.63 3.68
CA PRO A 104 -8.31 20.38 2.60
C PRO A 104 -7.62 19.70 1.42
N GLY A 105 -8.25 18.65 0.88
CA GLY A 105 -7.82 17.96 -0.33
C GLY A 105 -8.65 18.36 -1.54
N PHE A 106 -8.25 17.85 -2.73
CA PHE A 106 -8.99 18.09 -3.96
C PHE A 106 -10.27 17.29 -4.06
N SER A 107 -10.36 16.16 -3.35
CA SER A 107 -11.56 15.31 -3.32
C SER A 107 -11.76 14.64 -1.95
N LYS A 108 -12.92 14.01 -1.80
CA LYS A 108 -13.24 13.13 -0.66
C LYS A 108 -13.12 11.68 -1.11
N VAL A 109 -12.81 10.79 -0.16
CA VAL A 109 -12.82 9.34 -0.40
C VAL A 109 -14.22 8.91 -0.83
N LYS A 110 -14.27 8.11 -1.89
CA LYS A 110 -15.51 7.55 -2.46
C LYS A 110 -15.45 6.03 -2.44
N GLN A 111 -16.60 5.41 -2.53
CA GLN A 111 -16.72 3.98 -2.76
C GLN A 111 -15.97 3.60 -4.05
N GLY A 112 -15.18 2.53 -3.99
CA GLY A 112 -14.33 2.05 -5.09
C GLY A 112 -12.91 2.60 -5.13
N ASP A 113 -12.61 3.70 -4.41
CA ASP A 113 -11.26 4.27 -4.37
C ASP A 113 -10.24 3.31 -3.72
N ALA A 114 -9.03 3.24 -4.30
CA ALA A 114 -7.89 2.62 -3.64
C ALA A 114 -7.27 3.62 -2.68
N VAL A 115 -7.32 3.33 -1.38
CA VAL A 115 -6.86 4.24 -0.31
C VAL A 115 -5.66 3.66 0.41
N VAL A 116 -4.66 4.50 0.66
CA VAL A 116 -3.51 4.18 1.51
C VAL A 116 -3.74 4.78 2.90
N PHE A 117 -3.57 3.98 3.94
CA PHE A 117 -3.77 4.40 5.32
C PHE A 117 -2.83 3.66 6.28
N ASN A 118 -2.56 4.24 7.44
CA ASN A 118 -1.82 3.55 8.50
C ASN A 118 -2.75 2.58 9.23
N VAL A 119 -2.29 1.35 9.45
CA VAL A 119 -3.03 0.34 10.21
C VAL A 119 -3.02 0.69 11.69
N PRO A 120 -4.19 0.85 12.35
CA PRO A 120 -4.22 1.31 13.73
C PRO A 120 -3.69 0.29 14.74
N ASN A 121 -3.87 -1.00 14.49
CA ASN A 121 -3.53 -2.09 15.43
C ASN A 121 -2.74 -3.19 14.72
N PHE A 122 -1.55 -2.87 14.22
CA PHE A 122 -0.64 -3.85 13.64
C PHE A 122 0.38 -4.26 14.71
N GLU A 123 0.39 -5.54 15.08
CA GLU A 123 1.21 -6.03 16.21
C GLU A 123 2.70 -5.79 16.02
N GLU A 124 3.20 -5.91 14.79
CA GLU A 124 4.62 -5.71 14.47
C GLU A 124 5.08 -4.27 14.63
N ASP A 125 4.16 -3.30 14.61
CA ASP A 125 4.46 -1.88 14.84
C ASP A 125 4.66 -1.54 16.32
N GLY A 126 4.24 -2.40 17.24
CA GLY A 126 4.32 -2.19 18.68
C GLY A 126 3.72 -0.83 19.09
N ASP A 127 4.49 -0.04 19.84
CA ASP A 127 4.08 1.26 20.35
C ASP A 127 4.35 2.43 19.37
N ALA A 128 4.60 2.15 18.09
CA ALA A 128 4.85 3.19 17.11
C ALA A 128 3.66 4.17 17.02
N PRO A 129 3.92 5.49 16.95
CA PRO A 129 2.88 6.49 16.70
C PRO A 129 2.10 6.20 15.42
N LEU A 130 0.79 6.52 15.40
CA LEU A 130 -0.11 6.19 14.29
C LEU A 130 0.39 6.67 12.92
N ASP A 131 1.05 7.81 12.84
CA ASP A 131 1.59 8.38 11.60
C ASP A 131 2.83 7.64 11.08
N LEU A 132 3.45 6.83 11.92
CA LEU A 132 4.62 5.99 11.60
C LEU A 132 4.30 4.51 11.50
N ARG A 133 3.05 4.10 11.72
CA ARG A 133 2.64 2.69 11.58
C ARG A 133 2.63 2.24 10.12
N THR A 134 2.65 0.94 9.94
CA THR A 134 2.61 0.27 8.64
C THR A 134 1.46 0.80 7.77
N PHE A 135 1.75 1.01 6.49
CA PHE A 135 0.78 1.46 5.50
C PHE A 135 0.15 0.28 4.78
N TYR A 136 -1.17 0.30 4.67
CA TYR A 136 -1.92 -0.61 3.82
C TYR A 136 -2.58 0.15 2.68
N VAL A 137 -2.74 -0.52 1.55
CA VAL A 137 -3.62 -0.09 0.47
C VAL A 137 -4.79 -1.05 0.39
N LYS A 138 -6.02 -0.52 0.43
CA LYS A 138 -7.26 -1.29 0.31
C LYS A 138 -8.29 -0.50 -0.50
N ARG A 139 -9.24 -1.22 -1.08
CA ARG A 139 -10.38 -0.59 -1.76
C ARG A 139 -11.42 -0.15 -0.74
N CYS A 140 -11.84 1.11 -0.83
CA CYS A 140 -12.91 1.66 0.00
C CYS A 140 -14.25 1.06 -0.47
N VAL A 141 -14.90 0.29 0.37
CA VAL A 141 -16.20 -0.34 0.04
C VAL A 141 -17.39 0.46 0.54
N ALA A 142 -17.24 1.22 1.63
CA ALA A 142 -18.25 2.07 2.20
C ALA A 142 -17.65 3.32 2.83
N THR A 143 -18.42 4.39 2.92
CA THR A 143 -18.04 5.67 3.53
C THR A 143 -18.76 5.90 4.85
N PRO A 144 -18.32 6.83 5.72
CA PRO A 144 -18.99 7.10 6.97
C PRO A 144 -20.47 7.43 6.79
N GLY A 145 -21.33 6.72 7.54
CA GLY A 145 -22.78 6.85 7.46
C GLY A 145 -23.45 5.78 6.60
N ASP A 146 -22.68 5.02 5.81
CA ASP A 146 -23.24 3.90 5.03
C ASP A 146 -23.48 2.67 5.91
N VAL A 147 -24.52 1.90 5.54
CA VAL A 147 -24.77 0.56 6.09
C VAL A 147 -24.14 -0.47 5.17
N LEU A 148 -23.14 -1.20 5.67
CA LEU A 148 -22.41 -2.24 4.96
C LEU A 148 -22.91 -3.62 5.38
N GLU A 149 -23.25 -4.45 4.39
CA GLU A 149 -23.58 -5.87 4.59
C GLU A 149 -22.85 -6.73 3.56
N VAL A 150 -22.53 -7.96 3.95
CA VAL A 150 -22.01 -8.99 3.03
C VAL A 150 -22.96 -10.17 3.08
N ARG A 151 -23.56 -10.51 1.93
CA ARG A 151 -24.47 -11.67 1.78
C ARG A 151 -23.96 -12.51 0.61
N ASP A 152 -23.73 -13.78 0.85
CA ASP A 152 -23.25 -14.73 -0.18
C ASP A 152 -22.07 -14.20 -1.01
N GLN A 153 -21.05 -13.67 -0.31
CA GLN A 153 -19.83 -13.06 -0.88
C GLN A 153 -20.09 -11.78 -1.70
N GLN A 154 -21.33 -11.28 -1.76
CA GLN A 154 -21.67 -10.02 -2.38
C GLN A 154 -21.77 -8.91 -1.34
N VAL A 155 -21.06 -7.79 -1.61
CA VAL A 155 -21.12 -6.59 -0.79
C VAL A 155 -22.36 -5.78 -1.15
N PHE A 156 -23.12 -5.34 -0.13
CA PHE A 156 -24.23 -4.43 -0.23
C PHE A 156 -23.93 -3.16 0.57
N VAL A 157 -24.19 -2.02 -0.01
CA VAL A 157 -24.10 -0.72 0.64
C VAL A 157 -25.45 -0.04 0.58
N ASN A 158 -26.02 0.29 1.74
CA ASN A 158 -27.37 0.87 1.84
C ASN A 158 -28.43 0.03 1.10
N ASN A 159 -28.39 -1.29 1.30
CA ASN A 159 -29.26 -2.29 0.63
C ASN A 159 -29.10 -2.40 -0.91
N LYS A 160 -28.11 -1.75 -1.51
CA LYS A 160 -27.82 -1.90 -2.93
C LYS A 160 -26.57 -2.77 -3.10
N ALA A 161 -26.63 -3.76 -3.99
CA ALA A 161 -25.46 -4.55 -4.35
C ALA A 161 -24.39 -3.61 -4.94
N MET A 162 -23.18 -3.70 -4.40
CA MET A 162 -22.03 -3.00 -4.95
C MET A 162 -21.61 -3.70 -6.24
N GLU A 163 -21.27 -2.94 -7.27
CA GLU A 163 -20.67 -3.50 -8.48
C GLU A 163 -19.29 -4.05 -8.12
N ASN A 164 -19.11 -5.36 -8.32
CA ASN A 164 -17.86 -6.01 -8.06
C ASN A 164 -16.83 -5.63 -9.13
N PRO A 165 -15.57 -5.32 -8.75
CA PRO A 165 -14.51 -5.18 -9.73
C PRO A 165 -14.41 -6.43 -10.62
N GLU A 166 -14.20 -6.25 -11.92
CA GLU A 166 -14.15 -7.34 -12.90
C GLU A 166 -13.21 -8.49 -12.51
N LYS A 167 -12.10 -8.12 -11.88
CA LYS A 167 -11.05 -9.06 -11.45
C LYS A 167 -11.11 -9.37 -9.95
N MET A 168 -12.25 -9.14 -9.30
CA MET A 168 -12.41 -9.49 -7.89
C MET A 168 -12.27 -11.00 -7.72
N GLN A 169 -11.42 -11.39 -6.77
CA GLN A 169 -11.20 -12.80 -6.44
C GLN A 169 -12.11 -13.22 -5.29
N HIS A 170 -12.53 -14.48 -5.34
CA HIS A 170 -13.32 -15.12 -4.30
C HIS A 170 -12.68 -16.44 -3.88
N PRO A 171 -12.68 -16.77 -2.58
CA PRO A 171 -12.31 -18.09 -2.15
C PRO A 171 -13.42 -19.08 -2.54
N VAL A 172 -13.05 -20.13 -3.26
CA VAL A 172 -13.94 -21.23 -3.62
C VAL A 172 -13.29 -22.56 -3.28
N PHE A 173 -14.14 -23.54 -3.00
CA PHE A 173 -13.73 -24.93 -2.84
C PHE A 173 -14.11 -25.72 -4.08
N MET A 174 -13.09 -26.26 -4.77
CA MET A 174 -13.27 -27.18 -5.89
C MET A 174 -13.10 -28.61 -5.40
N LYS A 175 -14.18 -29.38 -5.43
CA LYS A 175 -14.14 -30.78 -5.02
C LYS A 175 -13.69 -31.65 -6.19
N THR A 176 -12.57 -32.32 -6.02
CA THR A 176 -12.04 -33.30 -6.99
C THR A 176 -11.17 -34.32 -6.26
N LYS A 177 -11.05 -35.51 -6.81
CA LYS A 177 -10.12 -36.56 -6.38
C LYS A 177 -8.88 -36.65 -7.28
N GLU A 178 -8.86 -35.87 -8.35
CA GLU A 178 -7.74 -35.82 -9.28
C GLU A 178 -6.64 -34.92 -8.73
N ASN A 179 -5.40 -35.38 -8.84
CA ASN A 179 -4.24 -34.55 -8.54
C ASN A 179 -4.01 -33.60 -9.73
N LEU A 180 -4.28 -32.33 -9.49
CA LEU A 180 -4.04 -31.24 -10.44
C LEU A 180 -2.70 -30.58 -10.12
N ASP A 181 -1.97 -30.20 -11.13
CA ASP A 181 -0.65 -29.59 -11.00
C ASP A 181 -0.68 -28.07 -11.25
N ASP A 182 0.48 -27.42 -11.04
CA ASP A 182 0.66 -26.00 -11.32
C ASP A 182 0.31 -25.62 -12.77
N ALA A 183 0.53 -26.52 -13.73
CA ALA A 183 0.27 -26.25 -15.13
C ALA A 183 -1.23 -26.12 -15.40
N PHE A 184 -2.05 -26.99 -14.79
CA PHE A 184 -3.50 -26.90 -14.85
C PHE A 184 -4.00 -25.55 -14.32
N PHE A 185 -3.60 -25.16 -13.11
CA PHE A 185 -4.05 -23.90 -12.52
C PHE A 185 -3.55 -22.66 -13.29
N ALA A 186 -2.33 -22.74 -13.83
CA ALA A 186 -1.74 -21.67 -14.61
C ALA A 186 -2.48 -21.41 -15.93
N GLU A 187 -3.12 -22.43 -16.52
CA GLU A 187 -3.95 -22.28 -17.73
C GLU A 187 -5.15 -21.36 -17.47
N TYR A 188 -5.72 -21.38 -16.25
CA TYR A 188 -6.81 -20.52 -15.80
C TYR A 188 -6.32 -19.23 -15.11
N GLY A 189 -5.04 -18.90 -15.26
CA GLY A 189 -4.48 -17.68 -14.67
C GLY A 189 -4.33 -17.71 -13.13
N ILE A 190 -4.47 -18.90 -12.49
CA ILE A 190 -4.33 -19.10 -11.06
C ILE A 190 -2.89 -19.55 -10.79
N ARG A 191 -2.09 -18.68 -10.14
CA ARG A 191 -0.66 -18.94 -9.95
C ARG A 191 -0.22 -18.56 -8.55
N ASN A 192 0.32 -19.50 -7.81
CA ASN A 192 0.94 -19.21 -6.55
C ASN A 192 2.23 -18.40 -6.74
N SER A 193 2.41 -17.37 -5.91
CA SER A 193 3.72 -16.75 -5.75
C SER A 193 4.69 -17.75 -5.12
N PRO A 194 6.01 -17.72 -5.44
CA PRO A 194 6.99 -18.58 -4.80
C PRO A 194 7.00 -18.49 -3.26
N ASP A 195 6.64 -17.31 -2.72
CA ASP A 195 6.58 -17.03 -1.29
C ASP A 195 5.16 -17.10 -0.73
N ALA A 196 4.20 -17.72 -1.46
CA ALA A 196 2.82 -17.79 -1.03
C ALA A 196 2.68 -18.63 0.25
N SER A 197 2.12 -18.01 1.29
CA SER A 197 1.69 -18.71 2.50
C SER A 197 0.31 -19.34 2.30
N TYR A 198 -0.13 -20.16 3.27
CA TYR A 198 -1.47 -20.76 3.26
C TYR A 198 -2.60 -19.72 3.05
N ASP A 199 -2.45 -18.54 3.61
CA ASP A 199 -3.46 -17.47 3.52
C ASP A 199 -3.37 -16.66 2.21
N SER A 200 -2.21 -16.60 1.59
CA SER A 200 -1.93 -15.81 0.38
C SER A 200 -1.86 -16.64 -0.91
N ALA A 201 -1.98 -17.98 -0.81
CA ALA A 201 -1.94 -18.84 -1.98
C ALA A 201 -3.22 -18.74 -2.81
N ASP A 202 -3.07 -18.67 -4.13
CA ASP A 202 -4.17 -18.66 -5.08
C ASP A 202 -4.81 -20.04 -5.24
N TRP A 203 -4.05 -21.09 -5.00
CA TRP A 203 -4.59 -22.44 -4.91
C TRP A 203 -3.83 -23.29 -3.88
N LEU A 204 -4.56 -24.18 -3.19
CA LEU A 204 -4.01 -25.11 -2.21
C LEU A 204 -4.76 -26.43 -2.25
N PRO A 205 -4.08 -27.59 -2.21
CA PRO A 205 -4.72 -28.88 -2.01
C PRO A 205 -5.26 -28.97 -0.57
N LEU A 206 -6.45 -29.50 -0.45
CA LEU A 206 -7.08 -29.77 0.84
C LEU A 206 -7.24 -31.28 1.03
N ALA A 207 -6.81 -31.79 2.17
CA ALA A 207 -6.97 -33.17 2.55
C ALA A 207 -8.23 -33.37 3.42
N ASP A 208 -8.83 -34.55 3.34
CA ASP A 208 -9.87 -34.99 4.24
C ASP A 208 -9.31 -35.50 5.58
N SER A 209 -10.19 -35.97 6.46
CA SER A 209 -9.81 -36.55 7.76
C SER A 209 -8.94 -37.82 7.64
N THR A 210 -8.87 -38.44 6.47
CA THR A 210 -8.06 -39.65 6.19
C THR A 210 -6.75 -39.30 5.49
N ASN A 211 -6.42 -38.00 5.38
CA ASN A 211 -5.26 -37.45 4.67
C ASN A 211 -5.25 -37.77 3.16
N GLN A 212 -6.44 -37.97 2.58
CA GLN A 212 -6.61 -38.11 1.14
C GLN A 212 -7.07 -36.77 0.55
N LEU A 213 -6.73 -36.53 -0.74
CA LEU A 213 -7.14 -35.32 -1.45
C LEU A 213 -8.68 -35.20 -1.44
N ALA A 214 -9.19 -34.14 -0.87
CA ALA A 214 -10.62 -33.80 -0.87
C ALA A 214 -10.98 -32.78 -1.94
N GLY A 215 -10.00 -32.02 -2.41
CA GLY A 215 -10.15 -30.98 -3.41
C GLY A 215 -9.14 -29.86 -3.24
N TYR A 216 -9.46 -28.70 -3.79
CA TYR A 216 -8.59 -27.52 -3.77
C TYR A 216 -9.34 -26.28 -3.27
N LYS A 217 -8.69 -25.50 -2.43
CA LYS A 217 -9.09 -24.11 -2.17
C LYS A 217 -8.52 -23.25 -3.30
N LEU A 218 -9.34 -22.45 -3.94
CA LEU A 218 -8.95 -21.52 -5.00
C LEU A 218 -9.32 -20.11 -4.59
N ASN A 219 -8.41 -19.13 -4.86
CA ASN A 219 -8.70 -17.71 -4.81
C ASN A 219 -8.64 -17.19 -6.25
N THR A 220 -9.80 -16.99 -6.88
CA THR A 220 -9.82 -16.62 -8.29
C THR A 220 -11.07 -15.83 -8.66
N SER A 221 -11.08 -15.27 -9.87
CA SER A 221 -12.20 -14.49 -10.39
C SER A 221 -13.40 -15.38 -10.75
N LYS A 222 -14.58 -14.80 -10.73
CA LYS A 222 -15.81 -15.51 -11.16
C LYS A 222 -15.69 -16.08 -12.57
N LYS A 223 -15.04 -15.36 -13.49
CA LYS A 223 -14.79 -15.82 -14.85
C LYS A 223 -14.06 -17.16 -14.87
N HIS A 224 -12.93 -17.28 -14.18
CA HIS A 224 -12.16 -18.51 -14.14
C HIS A 224 -12.90 -19.64 -13.41
N ILE A 225 -13.71 -19.31 -12.39
CA ILE A 225 -14.58 -20.30 -11.75
C ILE A 225 -15.59 -20.89 -12.75
N ASP A 226 -16.20 -20.05 -13.57
CA ASP A 226 -17.20 -20.48 -14.56
C ASP A 226 -16.52 -21.30 -15.69
N GLU A 227 -15.31 -20.94 -16.10
CA GLU A 227 -14.50 -21.70 -17.06
C GLU A 227 -14.16 -23.09 -16.51
N ILE A 228 -13.68 -23.20 -15.26
CA ILE A 228 -13.35 -24.48 -14.63
C ILE A 228 -14.60 -25.35 -14.45
N LYS A 229 -15.76 -24.76 -14.10
CA LYS A 229 -17.03 -25.50 -13.95
C LYS A 229 -17.57 -26.03 -15.28
N ALA A 230 -17.17 -25.45 -16.40
CA ALA A 230 -17.59 -25.89 -17.72
C ALA A 230 -16.76 -27.10 -18.24
N LEU A 231 -15.74 -27.51 -17.50
CA LEU A 231 -14.98 -28.74 -17.82
C LEU A 231 -15.85 -29.98 -17.64
N PRO A 232 -15.65 -31.00 -18.49
CA PRO A 232 -16.45 -32.23 -18.49
C PRO A 232 -16.26 -33.06 -17.22
#